data_52feee11f44ea62a74b61b6d460314d1
#
_entry.id   52feee11f44ea62a74b61b6d460314d1
#
_cell.length_a   1.000
_cell.length_b   1.000
_cell.length_c   1.000
_cell.angle_alpha   90.00
_cell.angle_beta   90.00
_cell.angle_gamma   90.00
#
_symmetry.space_group_name_H-M   'P 1'
#
loop_
_entity.id
_entity.type
_entity.pdbx_description
1 polymer ?
#
loop_
_entity_poly.entity_id
_entity_poly.type
_entity_poly.pdbx_seq_one_letter_code
_entity_poly.pdbx_strand_id
1 'polypeptide(L)'
;MLEIQEKMLVRSMESVFSFLYNKCRQEEIKMSLLEVTNLKKVYTSRFGTNRVEALKNINFSVSAGEYVAIMGESGSGKTTLLNILAALDKPTGGSVRLGGQDLSTVKESALCEFRRDNLGFVFQEFNLLDTLSVEDNIMLPLVLAGTPYGEMNAKMLRVAGQLHISSLLKKYPYEISGGQKQRVAVARALITSPKVVLADEPTGALDSKSTDELLRLFTEINMCGQTILMVTHSLKAASHAGRVLFSKDGEVFHQIYRGDCTDSGLYQKISDTLTVLQAGE
;
A
#
# COMPACT_ATOMS: atom_id res chain seq x y z
N MET A 1 -52.24 7.85 26.09
CA MET A 1 -51.85 8.72 24.96
C MET A 1 -50.49 9.39 25.18
N LEU A 2 -50.21 9.97 26.34
CA LEU A 2 -48.91 10.62 26.67
C LEU A 2 -47.72 9.66 26.59
N GLU A 3 -47.84 8.41 27.07
CA GLU A 3 -46.79 7.39 27.11
C GLU A 3 -46.37 6.91 25.71
N ILE A 4 -47.27 6.94 24.75
CA ILE A 4 -47.01 6.56 23.34
C ILE A 4 -46.28 7.70 22.64
N GLN A 5 -46.62 8.95 22.93
CA GLN A 5 -45.90 10.11 22.39
C GLN A 5 -44.48 10.23 22.92
N GLU A 6 -44.24 9.94 24.21
CA GLU A 6 -42.90 9.91 24.79
C GLU A 6 -42.02 8.84 24.16
N LYS A 7 -42.55 7.60 23.98
CA LYS A 7 -41.81 6.52 23.32
C LYS A 7 -41.51 6.78 21.83
N MET A 8 -42.39 7.49 21.13
CA MET A 8 -42.13 7.92 19.75
C MET A 8 -41.07 9.02 19.69
N LEU A 9 -41.06 9.96 20.65
CA LEU A 9 -40.08 11.05 20.73
C LEU A 9 -38.67 10.48 21.04
N VAL A 10 -38.56 9.55 21.99
CA VAL A 10 -37.30 8.89 22.33
C VAL A 10 -36.73 8.12 21.15
N ARG A 11 -37.54 7.32 20.44
CA ARG A 11 -37.10 6.59 19.21
C ARG A 11 -36.67 7.57 18.09
N SER A 12 -37.37 8.69 17.93
CA SER A 12 -37.01 9.72 16.96
C SER A 12 -35.66 10.36 17.34
N MET A 13 -35.42 10.67 18.61
CA MET A 13 -34.14 11.18 19.09
C MET A 13 -32.99 10.17 18.95
N GLU A 14 -33.22 8.90 19.26
CA GLU A 14 -32.22 7.84 19.07
C GLU A 14 -31.84 7.67 17.59
N SER A 15 -32.81 7.75 16.69
CA SER A 15 -32.56 7.69 15.25
C SER A 15 -31.78 8.90 14.73
N VAL A 16 -32.09 10.10 15.21
CA VAL A 16 -31.37 11.34 14.90
C VAL A 16 -29.96 11.32 15.51
N PHE A 17 -29.82 10.81 16.75
CA PHE A 17 -28.51 10.65 17.40
C PHE A 17 -27.65 9.61 16.68
N SER A 18 -28.24 8.49 16.27
CA SER A 18 -27.55 7.48 15.47
C SER A 18 -27.14 8.01 14.09
N PHE A 19 -28.01 8.79 13.45
CA PHE A 19 -27.71 9.43 12.16
C PHE A 19 -26.59 10.50 12.32
N LEU A 20 -26.66 11.34 13.34
CA LEU A 20 -25.63 12.35 13.65
C LEU A 20 -24.32 11.70 14.09
N TYR A 21 -24.38 10.65 14.91
CA TYR A 21 -23.20 9.88 15.33
C TYR A 21 -22.53 9.19 14.14
N ASN A 22 -23.30 8.58 13.24
CA ASN A 22 -22.77 7.99 12.02
C ASN A 22 -22.26 9.05 11.03
N LYS A 23 -22.89 10.22 10.98
CA LYS A 23 -22.44 11.35 10.16
C LYS A 23 -21.17 11.99 10.74
N CYS A 24 -21.10 12.21 12.06
CA CYS A 24 -19.85 12.63 12.73
C CYS A 24 -18.72 11.59 12.60
N ARG A 25 -19.05 10.31 12.59
CA ARG A 25 -18.06 9.23 12.35
C ARG A 25 -17.60 9.17 10.90
N GLN A 26 -18.40 9.66 9.94
CA GLN A 26 -17.99 9.84 8.54
C GLN A 26 -17.24 11.15 8.30
N GLU A 27 -17.45 12.15 9.15
CA GLU A 27 -16.74 13.43 9.17
C GLU A 27 -15.58 13.48 10.18
N GLU A 28 -15.24 12.39 10.88
CA GLU A 28 -13.87 12.24 11.40
C GLU A 28 -12.96 12.48 10.20
N ILE A 29 -12.34 13.64 10.18
CA ILE A 29 -11.27 14.03 9.26
C ILE A 29 -10.33 12.84 9.28
N LYS A 30 -10.41 11.95 8.27
CA LYS A 30 -9.52 10.82 8.13
C LYS A 30 -8.15 11.45 8.03
N MET A 31 -7.44 11.52 9.16
CA MET A 31 -6.10 12.11 9.20
C MET A 31 -5.29 11.44 8.12
N SER A 32 -4.78 12.23 7.21
CA SER A 32 -3.92 11.76 6.14
C SER A 32 -2.74 11.03 6.77
N LEU A 33 -2.58 9.74 6.46
CA LEU A 33 -1.44 8.95 6.92
C LEU A 33 -0.20 9.25 6.10
N LEU A 34 -0.36 9.38 4.78
CA LEU A 34 0.69 9.71 3.83
C LEU A 34 0.27 10.95 3.05
N GLU A 35 1.13 11.96 3.03
CA GLU A 35 0.94 13.20 2.27
C GLU A 35 2.11 13.42 1.33
N VAL A 36 1.81 13.64 0.06
CA VAL A 36 2.78 13.95 -0.99
C VAL A 36 2.41 15.31 -1.58
N THR A 37 3.33 16.28 -1.47
CA THR A 37 3.05 17.67 -1.86
C THR A 37 4.14 18.18 -2.80
N ASN A 38 3.73 18.57 -4.01
CA ASN A 38 4.58 19.16 -5.05
C ASN A 38 5.88 18.36 -5.29
N LEU A 39 5.79 17.03 -5.19
CA LEU A 39 6.96 16.16 -5.23
C LEU A 39 7.59 16.17 -6.61
N LYS A 40 8.90 16.42 -6.64
CA LYS A 40 9.73 16.49 -7.85
C LYS A 40 10.95 15.57 -7.72
N LYS A 41 11.31 14.94 -8.85
CA LYS A 41 12.57 14.20 -8.95
C LYS A 41 13.21 14.39 -10.31
N VAL A 42 14.43 14.88 -10.28
CA VAL A 42 15.26 15.05 -11.46
C VAL A 42 16.55 14.26 -11.27
N TYR A 43 16.82 13.34 -12.20
CA TYR A 43 18.11 12.66 -12.29
C TYR A 43 19.02 13.42 -13.23
N THR A 44 20.26 13.63 -12.82
CA THR A 44 21.29 14.28 -13.64
C THR A 44 22.43 13.29 -13.85
N SER A 45 22.88 13.11 -15.09
CA SER A 45 24.05 12.27 -15.38
C SER A 45 25.30 12.81 -14.70
N ARG A 46 26.27 11.93 -14.42
CA ARG A 46 27.55 12.32 -13.76
C ARG A 46 28.27 13.45 -14.47
N PHE A 47 28.08 13.61 -15.78
CA PHE A 47 28.71 14.66 -16.59
C PHE A 47 27.80 15.87 -16.87
N GLY A 48 26.62 15.93 -16.23
CA GLY A 48 25.71 17.08 -16.31
C GLY A 48 25.01 17.30 -17.66
N THR A 49 25.24 16.44 -18.65
CA THR A 49 24.73 16.62 -20.02
C THR A 49 23.31 16.14 -20.22
N ASN A 50 22.86 15.14 -19.48
CA ASN A 50 21.50 14.60 -19.57
C ASN A 50 20.76 14.80 -18.26
N ARG A 51 19.60 15.45 -18.35
CA ARG A 51 18.67 15.68 -17.24
C ARG A 51 17.35 14.98 -17.54
N VAL A 52 16.94 14.08 -16.66
CA VAL A 52 15.67 13.36 -16.77
C VAL A 52 14.78 13.74 -15.60
N GLU A 53 13.67 14.40 -15.89
CA GLU A 53 12.65 14.75 -14.90
C GLU A 53 11.68 13.58 -14.75
N ALA A 54 11.97 12.72 -13.75
CA ALA A 54 11.19 11.51 -13.50
C ALA A 54 9.87 11.80 -12.79
N LEU A 55 9.83 12.82 -11.91
CA LEU A 55 8.62 13.33 -11.28
C LEU A 55 8.60 14.84 -11.40
N LYS A 56 7.48 15.41 -11.87
CA LYS A 56 7.35 16.85 -12.14
C LYS A 56 6.60 17.59 -11.05
N ASN A 57 5.42 17.06 -10.64
CA ASN A 57 4.57 17.70 -9.64
C ASN A 57 3.54 16.71 -9.09
N ILE A 58 3.99 15.76 -8.29
CA ILE A 58 3.10 14.75 -7.71
C ILE A 58 2.43 15.30 -6.46
N ASN A 59 1.10 15.22 -6.43
CA ASN A 59 0.27 15.63 -5.30
C ASN A 59 -0.80 14.58 -5.04
N PHE A 60 -0.80 13.96 -3.87
CA PHE A 60 -1.89 13.13 -3.35
C PHE A 60 -1.71 12.87 -1.86
N SER A 61 -2.77 12.38 -1.24
CA SER A 61 -2.73 11.91 0.14
C SER A 61 -3.35 10.53 0.24
N VAL A 62 -2.97 9.75 1.26
CA VAL A 62 -3.54 8.44 1.57
C VAL A 62 -3.99 8.44 3.02
N SER A 63 -5.23 8.06 3.26
CA SER A 63 -5.79 7.92 4.61
C SER A 63 -5.39 6.59 5.25
N ALA A 64 -5.37 6.53 6.59
CA ALA A 64 -5.17 5.28 7.30
C ALA A 64 -6.26 4.25 6.91
N GLY A 65 -5.83 3.00 6.65
CA GLY A 65 -6.70 1.92 6.20
C GLY A 65 -7.16 2.04 4.74
N GLU A 66 -6.63 2.97 3.95
CA GLU A 66 -6.96 3.10 2.54
C GLU A 66 -6.12 2.11 1.69
N TYR A 67 -6.73 1.52 0.67
CA TYR A 67 -6.03 0.75 -0.36
C TYR A 67 -6.03 1.55 -1.66
N VAL A 68 -4.87 2.07 -2.04
CA VAL A 68 -4.67 2.91 -3.22
C VAL A 68 -3.81 2.18 -4.24
N ALA A 69 -4.24 2.16 -5.50
CA ALA A 69 -3.42 1.74 -6.62
C ALA A 69 -2.93 2.95 -7.42
N ILE A 70 -1.66 2.95 -7.82
CA ILE A 70 -1.09 3.92 -8.75
C ILE A 70 -0.84 3.20 -10.07
N MET A 71 -1.57 3.61 -11.11
CA MET A 71 -1.46 3.06 -12.45
C MET A 71 -0.78 4.03 -13.39
N GLY A 72 -0.11 3.52 -14.40
CA GLY A 72 0.49 4.32 -15.47
C GLY A 72 1.40 3.48 -16.35
N GLU A 73 1.80 4.02 -17.50
CA GLU A 73 2.69 3.35 -18.45
C GLU A 73 4.10 3.14 -17.88
N SER A 74 4.88 2.28 -18.55
CA SER A 74 6.29 2.13 -18.22
C SER A 74 7.00 3.49 -18.43
N GLY A 75 7.84 3.87 -17.45
CA GLY A 75 8.53 5.16 -17.48
C GLY A 75 7.75 6.35 -16.90
N SER A 76 6.50 6.19 -16.46
CA SER A 76 5.72 7.29 -15.85
C SER A 76 6.19 7.73 -14.46
N GLY A 77 7.30 7.20 -13.95
CA GLY A 77 7.90 7.59 -12.66
C GLY A 77 7.41 6.78 -11.46
N LYS A 78 6.62 5.74 -11.61
CA LYS A 78 6.02 4.96 -10.51
C LYS A 78 7.05 4.37 -9.54
N THR A 79 8.06 3.68 -10.06
CA THR A 79 9.14 3.11 -9.23
C THR A 79 9.97 4.20 -8.55
N THR A 80 10.20 5.33 -9.23
CA THR A 80 10.85 6.51 -8.62
C THR A 80 10.01 7.06 -7.47
N LEU A 81 8.71 7.21 -7.67
CA LEU A 81 7.79 7.64 -6.62
C LEU A 81 7.85 6.67 -5.43
N LEU A 82 7.72 5.37 -5.69
CA LEU A 82 7.76 4.35 -4.64
C LEU A 82 9.07 4.40 -3.85
N ASN A 83 10.21 4.55 -4.52
CA ASN A 83 11.52 4.66 -3.87
C ASN A 83 11.63 5.89 -2.96
N ILE A 84 11.03 7.02 -3.35
CA ILE A 84 11.01 8.21 -2.50
C ILE A 84 10.08 8.01 -1.30
N LEU A 85 8.89 7.43 -1.50
CA LEU A 85 7.96 7.09 -0.42
C LEU A 85 8.58 6.10 0.57
N ALA A 86 9.45 5.26 0.07
CA ALA A 86 10.24 4.30 0.82
C ALA A 86 11.42 4.90 1.58
N ALA A 87 11.70 6.18 1.41
CA ALA A 87 12.93 6.80 1.88
C ALA A 87 14.21 6.06 1.39
N LEU A 88 14.16 5.45 0.20
CA LEU A 88 15.29 4.85 -0.51
C LEU A 88 15.97 5.86 -1.43
N ASP A 89 15.23 6.88 -1.88
CA ASP A 89 15.72 7.97 -2.69
C ASP A 89 15.20 9.31 -2.14
N LYS A 90 15.92 10.41 -2.40
CA LYS A 90 15.55 11.74 -1.95
C LYS A 90 14.89 12.53 -3.08
N PRO A 91 13.81 13.25 -2.82
CA PRO A 91 13.22 14.15 -3.81
C PRO A 91 14.15 15.31 -4.11
N THR A 92 14.04 15.91 -5.30
CA THR A 92 14.72 17.17 -5.65
C THR A 92 13.89 18.40 -5.28
N GLY A 93 12.60 18.22 -4.98
CA GLY A 93 11.68 19.26 -4.51
C GLY A 93 10.39 18.68 -3.99
N GLY A 94 9.61 19.49 -3.30
CA GLY A 94 8.39 19.05 -2.61
C GLY A 94 8.68 18.32 -1.30
N SER A 95 7.64 17.68 -0.74
CA SER A 95 7.75 16.98 0.53
C SER A 95 6.89 15.71 0.56
N VAL A 96 7.32 14.76 1.40
CA VAL A 96 6.57 13.54 1.73
C VAL A 96 6.46 13.45 3.25
N ARG A 97 5.25 13.31 3.77
CA ARG A 97 4.98 13.11 5.18
C ARG A 97 4.32 11.77 5.43
N LEU A 98 4.79 11.04 6.42
CA LEU A 98 4.19 9.79 6.87
C LEU A 98 3.85 9.89 8.35
N GLY A 99 2.57 9.74 8.70
CA GLY A 99 2.09 9.90 10.08
C GLY A 99 2.45 11.27 10.68
N GLY A 100 2.40 12.34 9.87
CA GLY A 100 2.76 13.71 10.24
C GLY A 100 4.26 14.02 10.23
N GLN A 101 5.15 13.01 10.12
CA GLN A 101 6.60 13.20 10.07
C GLN A 101 7.06 13.41 8.63
N ASP A 102 7.78 14.51 8.36
CA ASP A 102 8.40 14.79 7.08
C ASP A 102 9.64 13.90 6.89
N LEU A 103 9.68 13.14 5.78
CA LEU A 103 10.80 12.22 5.48
C LEU A 103 12.13 12.94 5.30
N SER A 104 12.12 14.19 4.86
CA SER A 104 13.34 15.01 4.68
C SER A 104 14.01 15.34 6.01
N THR A 105 13.28 15.32 7.13
CA THR A 105 13.79 15.60 8.48
C THR A 105 14.40 14.38 9.17
N VAL A 106 14.22 13.19 8.61
CA VAL A 106 14.77 11.95 9.17
C VAL A 106 16.28 11.91 8.89
N LYS A 107 17.07 11.81 9.94
CA LYS A 107 18.55 11.70 9.81
C LYS A 107 18.93 10.43 9.06
N GLU A 108 19.99 10.49 8.26
CA GLU A 108 20.49 9.36 7.47
C GLU A 108 20.71 8.10 8.33
N SER A 109 21.29 8.29 9.53
CA SER A 109 21.52 7.19 10.50
C SER A 109 20.24 6.55 11.04
N ALA A 110 19.11 7.26 11.01
CA ALA A 110 17.81 6.78 11.50
C ALA A 110 16.91 6.24 10.38
N LEU A 111 17.27 6.40 9.08
CA LEU A 111 16.44 5.98 7.96
C LEU A 111 16.17 4.46 7.95
N CYS A 112 17.15 3.64 8.34
CA CYS A 112 16.96 2.18 8.39
C CYS A 112 15.91 1.79 9.44
N GLU A 113 15.98 2.38 10.61
CA GLU A 113 15.01 2.21 11.69
C GLU A 113 13.63 2.73 11.27
N PHE A 114 13.58 3.95 10.72
CA PHE A 114 12.33 4.52 10.21
C PHE A 114 11.63 3.62 9.19
N ARG A 115 12.36 3.08 8.19
CA ARG A 115 11.82 2.15 7.20
C ARG A 115 11.27 0.90 7.84
N ARG A 116 12.08 0.25 8.71
CA ARG A 116 11.70 -0.98 9.40
C ARG A 116 10.41 -0.82 10.22
N ASP A 117 10.28 0.31 10.92
CA ASP A 117 9.22 0.52 11.89
C ASP A 117 7.92 1.08 11.27
N ASN A 118 8.02 1.70 10.09
CA ASN A 118 6.88 2.38 9.49
C ASN A 118 6.43 1.81 8.14
N LEU A 119 7.30 1.08 7.43
CA LEU A 119 7.07 0.64 6.06
C LEU A 119 7.20 -0.86 5.91
N GLY A 120 6.24 -1.47 5.20
CA GLY A 120 6.35 -2.82 4.67
C GLY A 120 6.60 -2.78 3.17
N PHE A 121 7.49 -3.64 2.66
CA PHE A 121 7.80 -3.69 1.23
C PHE A 121 7.46 -5.03 0.63
N VAL A 122 6.76 -5.00 -0.52
CA VAL A 122 6.47 -6.16 -1.35
C VAL A 122 6.91 -5.85 -2.78
N PHE A 123 7.91 -6.58 -3.25
CA PHE A 123 8.51 -6.41 -4.59
C PHE A 123 7.99 -7.43 -5.59
N GLN A 124 8.11 -7.16 -6.86
CA GLN A 124 7.77 -8.06 -7.96
C GLN A 124 8.58 -9.36 -7.91
N GLU A 125 9.89 -9.30 -7.62
CA GLU A 125 10.80 -10.44 -7.59
C GLU A 125 10.98 -11.04 -6.18
N PHE A 126 9.98 -10.84 -5.29
CA PHE A 126 9.94 -11.37 -3.92
C PHE A 126 11.07 -10.88 -3.00
N ASN A 127 12.29 -10.75 -3.47
CA ASN A 127 13.50 -10.37 -2.75
C ASN A 127 13.70 -11.17 -1.45
N LEU A 128 13.46 -12.50 -1.52
CA LEU A 128 13.76 -13.42 -0.44
C LEU A 128 15.23 -13.82 -0.49
N LEU A 129 15.81 -14.09 0.67
CA LEU A 129 17.16 -14.60 0.80
C LEU A 129 17.12 -16.12 0.70
N ASP A 130 17.67 -16.69 -0.37
CA ASP A 130 17.64 -18.12 -0.65
C ASP A 130 18.42 -18.96 0.37
N THR A 131 19.36 -18.35 1.08
CA THR A 131 20.15 -18.98 2.13
C THR A 131 19.43 -19.08 3.48
N LEU A 132 18.28 -18.39 3.63
CA LEU A 132 17.46 -18.38 4.83
C LEU A 132 16.18 -19.19 4.61
N SER A 133 15.71 -19.87 5.67
CA SER A 133 14.39 -20.50 5.66
C SER A 133 13.26 -19.48 5.48
N VAL A 134 12.05 -19.95 5.22
CA VAL A 134 10.85 -19.07 5.16
C VAL A 134 10.65 -18.34 6.49
N GLU A 135 10.75 -19.03 7.64
CA GLU A 135 10.61 -18.39 8.94
C GLU A 135 11.69 -17.33 9.19
N ASP A 136 12.95 -17.58 8.81
CA ASP A 136 14.04 -16.63 8.97
C ASP A 136 13.86 -15.41 8.07
N ASN A 137 13.42 -15.59 6.82
CA ASN A 137 13.07 -14.49 5.93
C ASN A 137 11.97 -13.60 6.53
N ILE A 138 10.93 -14.20 7.14
CA ILE A 138 9.84 -13.45 7.77
C ILE A 138 10.34 -12.71 9.00
N MET A 139 11.13 -13.35 9.86
CA MET A 139 11.62 -12.76 11.11
C MET A 139 12.75 -11.74 10.93
N LEU A 140 13.39 -11.69 9.77
CA LEU A 140 14.58 -10.85 9.52
C LEU A 140 14.43 -9.39 9.99
N PRO A 141 13.32 -8.68 9.71
CA PRO A 141 13.16 -7.30 10.19
C PRO A 141 13.17 -7.19 11.73
N LEU A 142 12.61 -8.17 12.43
CA LEU A 142 12.58 -8.20 13.90
C LEU A 142 13.95 -8.59 14.49
N VAL A 143 14.70 -9.46 13.82
CA VAL A 143 16.10 -9.78 14.19
C VAL A 143 16.96 -8.52 14.12
N LEU A 144 16.83 -7.76 13.04
CA LEU A 144 17.54 -6.48 12.87
C LEU A 144 17.10 -5.41 13.88
N ALA A 145 15.89 -5.53 14.44
CA ALA A 145 15.38 -4.68 15.53
C ALA A 145 15.87 -5.13 16.92
N GLY A 146 16.55 -6.28 17.04
CA GLY A 146 16.94 -6.84 18.33
C GLY A 146 15.76 -7.36 19.17
N THR A 147 14.63 -7.71 18.53
CA THR A 147 13.44 -8.22 19.21
C THR A 147 13.72 -9.58 19.86
N PRO A 148 13.29 -9.85 21.11
CA PRO A 148 13.47 -11.15 21.74
C PRO A 148 12.82 -12.30 20.95
N TYR A 149 13.48 -13.46 20.90
CA TYR A 149 13.03 -14.61 20.10
C TYR A 149 11.59 -15.04 20.36
N GLY A 150 11.17 -15.08 21.63
CA GLY A 150 9.80 -15.47 21.99
C GLY A 150 8.72 -14.55 21.36
N GLU A 151 9.01 -13.24 21.32
CA GLU A 151 8.12 -12.26 20.69
C GLU A 151 8.14 -12.40 19.16
N MET A 152 9.33 -12.57 18.56
CA MET A 152 9.48 -12.80 17.13
C MET A 152 8.69 -14.01 16.68
N ASN A 153 8.84 -15.14 17.38
CA ASN A 153 8.17 -16.40 17.06
C ASN A 153 6.64 -16.26 17.15
N ALA A 154 6.14 -15.60 18.21
CA ALA A 154 4.70 -15.37 18.36
C ALA A 154 4.12 -14.51 17.21
N LYS A 155 4.80 -13.43 16.83
CA LYS A 155 4.41 -12.59 15.68
C LYS A 155 4.46 -13.36 14.37
N MET A 156 5.53 -14.12 14.15
CA MET A 156 5.75 -14.92 12.93
C MET A 156 4.64 -15.98 12.77
N LEU A 157 4.31 -16.75 13.81
CA LEU A 157 3.25 -17.77 13.76
C LEU A 157 1.88 -17.14 13.43
N ARG A 158 1.58 -15.98 14.02
CA ARG A 158 0.33 -15.26 13.74
C ARG A 158 0.25 -14.82 12.27
N VAL A 159 1.29 -14.17 11.75
CA VAL A 159 1.32 -13.70 10.36
C VAL A 159 1.33 -14.89 9.39
N ALA A 160 2.09 -15.94 9.67
CA ALA A 160 2.12 -17.14 8.84
C ALA A 160 0.76 -17.84 8.78
N GLY A 161 0.01 -17.85 9.89
CA GLY A 161 -1.37 -18.37 9.93
C GLY A 161 -2.32 -17.55 9.06
N GLN A 162 -2.28 -16.23 9.18
CA GLN A 162 -3.11 -15.31 8.38
C GLN A 162 -2.85 -15.45 6.86
N LEU A 163 -1.61 -15.71 6.46
CA LEU A 163 -1.22 -15.81 5.06
C LEU A 163 -1.23 -17.25 4.52
N HIS A 164 -1.68 -18.23 5.33
CA HIS A 164 -1.75 -19.66 4.99
C HIS A 164 -0.41 -20.25 4.53
N ILE A 165 0.69 -19.87 5.21
CA ILE A 165 2.05 -20.35 4.92
C ILE A 165 2.70 -21.09 6.09
N SER A 166 1.97 -21.44 7.16
CA SER A 166 2.48 -22.11 8.35
C SER A 166 3.19 -23.43 8.04
N SER A 167 2.72 -24.18 7.03
CA SER A 167 3.35 -25.45 6.60
C SER A 167 4.66 -25.26 5.83
N LEU A 168 5.01 -24.02 5.47
CA LEU A 168 6.18 -23.70 4.66
C LEU A 168 7.36 -23.19 5.49
N LEU A 169 7.18 -22.90 6.78
CA LEU A 169 8.13 -22.18 7.63
C LEU A 169 9.55 -22.77 7.61
N LYS A 170 9.67 -24.10 7.60
CA LYS A 170 10.96 -24.81 7.60
C LYS A 170 11.57 -25.00 6.20
N LYS A 171 10.84 -24.63 5.13
CA LYS A 171 11.33 -24.72 3.77
C LYS A 171 12.20 -23.54 3.41
N TYR A 172 12.94 -23.66 2.32
CA TYR A 172 13.72 -22.59 1.72
C TYR A 172 12.99 -22.02 0.49
N PRO A 173 13.31 -20.77 0.07
CA PRO A 173 12.64 -20.14 -1.07
C PRO A 173 12.66 -20.98 -2.36
N TYR A 174 13.73 -21.71 -2.65
CA TYR A 174 13.84 -22.57 -3.83
C TYR A 174 12.94 -23.82 -3.78
N GLU A 175 12.35 -24.17 -2.61
CA GLU A 175 11.45 -25.32 -2.43
C GLU A 175 9.96 -24.95 -2.54
N ILE A 176 9.63 -23.69 -2.79
CA ILE A 176 8.27 -23.19 -2.79
C ILE A 176 7.92 -22.47 -4.10
N SER A 177 6.63 -22.45 -4.47
CA SER A 177 6.15 -21.81 -5.69
C SER A 177 6.27 -20.28 -5.66
N GLY A 178 6.17 -19.61 -6.83
CA GLY A 178 6.18 -18.16 -6.94
C GLY A 178 5.11 -17.48 -6.10
N GLY A 179 3.87 -17.99 -6.13
CA GLY A 179 2.79 -17.48 -5.30
C GLY A 179 3.04 -17.67 -3.79
N GLN A 180 3.68 -18.78 -3.40
CA GLN A 180 4.09 -18.99 -2.01
C GLN A 180 5.22 -18.04 -1.61
N LYS A 181 6.22 -17.81 -2.48
CA LYS A 181 7.27 -16.81 -2.25
C LYS A 181 6.69 -15.42 -2.03
N GLN A 182 5.69 -15.05 -2.81
CA GLN A 182 5.06 -13.74 -2.67
C GLN A 182 4.30 -13.60 -1.34
N ARG A 183 3.61 -14.64 -0.89
CA ARG A 183 2.99 -14.65 0.44
C ARG A 183 4.02 -14.53 1.57
N VAL A 184 5.19 -15.14 1.42
CA VAL A 184 6.32 -15.00 2.36
C VAL A 184 6.84 -13.56 2.35
N ALA A 185 6.97 -12.92 1.18
CA ALA A 185 7.37 -11.51 1.07
C ALA A 185 6.33 -10.57 1.73
N VAL A 186 5.04 -10.85 1.57
CA VAL A 186 3.96 -10.14 2.27
C VAL A 186 4.05 -10.36 3.79
N ALA A 187 4.32 -11.59 4.25
CA ALA A 187 4.51 -11.90 5.67
C ALA A 187 5.68 -11.08 6.27
N ARG A 188 6.81 -11.05 5.58
CA ARG A 188 7.97 -10.24 5.96
C ARG A 188 7.63 -8.74 6.01
N ALA A 189 6.83 -8.25 5.08
CA ALA A 189 6.40 -6.85 5.06
C ALA A 189 5.48 -6.50 6.24
N LEU A 190 4.66 -7.43 6.71
CA LEU A 190 3.66 -7.20 7.77
C LEU A 190 4.18 -7.47 9.18
N ILE A 191 5.31 -8.19 9.34
CA ILE A 191 5.77 -8.69 10.65
C ILE A 191 6.05 -7.57 11.67
N THR A 192 6.44 -6.40 11.19
CA THR A 192 6.70 -5.21 12.01
C THR A 192 5.45 -4.40 12.31
N SER A 193 4.28 -4.78 11.77
CA SER A 193 3.02 -4.01 11.84
C SER A 193 3.19 -2.58 11.29
N PRO A 194 3.59 -2.43 10.02
CA PRO A 194 3.95 -1.15 9.42
C PRO A 194 2.71 -0.24 9.27
N LYS A 195 2.94 1.08 9.23
CA LYS A 195 1.87 2.06 8.95
C LYS A 195 1.32 1.93 7.54
N VAL A 196 2.19 1.64 6.56
CA VAL A 196 1.81 1.44 5.15
C VAL A 196 2.61 0.31 4.52
N VAL A 197 1.95 -0.50 3.71
CA VAL A 197 2.58 -1.49 2.82
C VAL A 197 2.71 -0.87 1.44
N LEU A 198 3.93 -0.80 0.94
CA LEU A 198 4.28 -0.35 -0.40
C LEU A 198 4.50 -1.60 -1.27
N ALA A 199 3.71 -1.75 -2.33
CA ALA A 199 3.80 -2.91 -3.22
C ALA A 199 4.15 -2.46 -4.65
N ASP A 200 5.29 -2.94 -5.17
CA ASP A 200 5.76 -2.66 -6.52
C ASP A 200 5.50 -3.86 -7.42
N GLU A 201 4.50 -3.74 -8.31
CA GLU A 201 4.06 -4.78 -9.26
C GLU A 201 3.95 -6.17 -8.62
N PRO A 202 3.25 -6.34 -7.47
CA PRO A 202 3.34 -7.55 -6.65
C PRO A 202 2.81 -8.82 -7.35
N THR A 203 2.14 -8.67 -8.48
CA THR A 203 1.57 -9.77 -9.27
C THR A 203 2.36 -10.06 -10.55
N GLY A 204 3.38 -9.26 -10.88
CA GLY A 204 4.05 -9.30 -12.18
C GLY A 204 4.81 -10.60 -12.49
N ALA A 205 5.23 -11.34 -11.45
CA ALA A 205 5.94 -12.62 -11.60
C ALA A 205 5.05 -13.85 -11.33
N LEU A 206 3.71 -13.68 -11.24
CA LEU A 206 2.78 -14.73 -10.85
C LEU A 206 1.92 -15.22 -12.01
N ASP A 207 1.55 -16.51 -11.95
CA ASP A 207 0.47 -17.06 -12.77
C ASP A 207 -0.90 -16.50 -12.36
N SER A 208 -1.92 -16.68 -13.21
CA SER A 208 -3.25 -16.10 -13.01
C SER A 208 -3.91 -16.56 -11.70
N LYS A 209 -3.74 -17.82 -11.30
CA LYS A 209 -4.32 -18.35 -10.07
C LYS A 209 -3.66 -17.74 -8.82
N SER A 210 -2.33 -17.73 -8.80
CA SER A 210 -1.55 -17.11 -7.72
C SER A 210 -1.81 -15.61 -7.62
N THR A 211 -2.01 -14.94 -8.76
CA THR A 211 -2.44 -13.53 -8.82
C THR A 211 -3.77 -13.33 -8.10
N ASP A 212 -4.80 -14.12 -8.41
CA ASP A 212 -6.11 -14.00 -7.77
C ASP A 212 -6.07 -14.25 -6.27
N GLU A 213 -5.30 -15.24 -5.86
CA GLU A 213 -5.10 -15.56 -4.45
C GLU A 213 -4.40 -14.42 -3.70
N LEU A 214 -3.37 -13.83 -4.31
CA LEU A 214 -2.64 -12.71 -3.72
C LEU A 214 -3.49 -11.44 -3.62
N LEU A 215 -4.26 -11.10 -4.65
CA LEU A 215 -5.12 -9.91 -4.65
C LEU A 215 -6.23 -10.01 -3.61
N ARG A 216 -6.85 -11.20 -3.45
CA ARG A 216 -7.78 -11.45 -2.34
C ARG A 216 -7.12 -11.24 -0.99
N LEU A 217 -5.89 -11.75 -0.81
CA LEU A 217 -5.12 -11.59 0.41
C LEU A 217 -4.86 -10.11 0.72
N PHE A 218 -4.48 -9.28 -0.27
CA PHE A 218 -4.34 -7.84 -0.07
C PHE A 218 -5.65 -7.18 0.35
N THR A 219 -6.78 -7.59 -0.23
CA THR A 219 -8.11 -7.10 0.16
C THR A 219 -8.41 -7.46 1.62
N GLU A 220 -8.16 -8.71 2.04
CA GLU A 220 -8.37 -9.16 3.42
C GLU A 220 -7.49 -8.41 4.42
N ILE A 221 -6.21 -8.20 4.11
CA ILE A 221 -5.27 -7.44 4.93
C ILE A 221 -5.74 -5.98 5.06
N ASN A 222 -6.21 -5.38 3.97
CA ASN A 222 -6.76 -4.03 3.99
C ASN A 222 -8.04 -3.93 4.82
N MET A 223 -8.95 -4.89 4.71
CA MET A 223 -10.17 -4.97 5.54
C MET A 223 -9.84 -5.08 7.04
N CYS A 224 -8.68 -5.63 7.40
CA CYS A 224 -8.15 -5.62 8.78
C CYS A 224 -7.52 -4.27 9.18
N GLY A 225 -7.61 -3.22 8.34
CA GLY A 225 -7.16 -1.87 8.63
C GLY A 225 -5.75 -1.52 8.13
N GLN A 226 -5.06 -2.43 7.43
CA GLN A 226 -3.74 -2.14 6.87
C GLN A 226 -3.87 -1.17 5.69
N THR A 227 -3.10 -0.08 5.73
CA THR A 227 -2.97 0.83 4.59
C THR A 227 -2.06 0.21 3.53
N ILE A 228 -2.49 0.24 2.26
CA ILE A 228 -1.75 -0.35 1.13
C ILE A 228 -1.64 0.68 0.02
N LEU A 229 -0.43 0.87 -0.48
CA LEU A 229 -0.15 1.63 -1.69
C LEU A 229 0.51 0.68 -2.69
N MET A 230 -0.22 0.34 -3.75
CA MET A 230 0.24 -0.57 -4.80
C MET A 230 0.56 0.22 -6.07
N VAL A 231 1.73 -0.01 -6.65
CA VAL A 231 2.05 0.41 -8.00
C VAL A 231 1.83 -0.76 -8.95
N THR A 232 1.09 -0.56 -10.02
CA THR A 232 0.83 -1.63 -11.00
C THR A 232 0.41 -1.08 -12.37
N HIS A 233 0.68 -1.85 -13.43
CA HIS A 233 0.10 -1.65 -14.75
C HIS A 233 -1.09 -2.61 -15.01
N SER A 234 -1.36 -3.53 -14.09
CA SER A 234 -2.45 -4.50 -14.22
C SER A 234 -3.79 -3.89 -13.81
N LEU A 235 -4.76 -3.82 -14.75
CA LEU A 235 -6.14 -3.41 -14.47
C LEU A 235 -6.76 -4.28 -13.38
N LYS A 236 -6.50 -5.59 -13.45
CA LYS A 236 -6.99 -6.57 -12.47
C LYS A 236 -6.45 -6.29 -11.08
N ALA A 237 -5.17 -6.00 -10.95
CA ALA A 237 -4.59 -5.67 -9.64
C ALA A 237 -5.16 -4.35 -9.09
N ALA A 238 -5.26 -3.32 -9.93
CA ALA A 238 -5.80 -2.02 -9.54
C ALA A 238 -7.29 -2.08 -9.18
N SER A 239 -8.07 -3.00 -9.80
CA SER A 239 -9.50 -3.15 -9.49
C SER A 239 -9.79 -3.67 -8.08
N HIS A 240 -8.82 -4.17 -7.35
CA HIS A 240 -8.95 -4.52 -5.92
C HIS A 240 -8.75 -3.33 -4.97
N ALA A 241 -8.22 -2.20 -5.44
CA ALA A 241 -8.03 -1.00 -4.63
C ALA A 241 -9.35 -0.25 -4.36
N GLY A 242 -9.39 0.56 -3.31
CA GLY A 242 -10.50 1.48 -3.02
C GLY A 242 -10.44 2.75 -3.86
N ARG A 243 -9.23 3.15 -4.30
CA ARG A 243 -8.96 4.30 -5.17
C ARG A 243 -7.82 4.00 -6.13
N VAL A 244 -7.93 4.51 -7.34
CA VAL A 244 -6.91 4.39 -8.37
C VAL A 244 -6.45 5.78 -8.79
N LEU A 245 -5.14 6.01 -8.73
CA LEU A 245 -4.46 7.20 -9.23
C LEU A 245 -3.82 6.86 -10.59
N PHE A 246 -3.99 7.73 -11.56
CA PHE A 246 -3.38 7.58 -12.89
C PHE A 246 -2.16 8.50 -13.00
N SER A 247 -1.01 7.90 -13.27
CA SER A 247 0.27 8.59 -13.44
C SER A 247 0.69 8.55 -14.90
N LYS A 248 1.02 9.73 -15.45
CA LYS A 248 1.59 9.91 -16.78
C LYS A 248 2.66 10.99 -16.72
N ASP A 249 3.77 10.82 -17.42
CA ASP A 249 4.85 11.81 -17.57
C ASP A 249 5.35 12.46 -16.28
N GLY A 250 5.37 11.68 -15.19
CA GLY A 250 5.83 12.14 -13.87
C GLY A 250 4.81 12.97 -13.10
N GLU A 251 3.51 12.89 -13.44
CA GLU A 251 2.41 13.57 -12.75
C GLU A 251 1.28 12.60 -12.43
N VAL A 252 0.52 12.87 -11.37
CA VAL A 252 -0.79 12.24 -11.11
C VAL A 252 -1.84 13.18 -11.69
N PHE A 253 -2.46 12.78 -12.81
CA PHE A 253 -3.34 13.65 -13.57
C PHE A 253 -4.83 13.31 -13.42
N HIS A 254 -5.16 12.10 -12.96
CA HIS A 254 -6.54 11.67 -12.75
C HIS A 254 -6.65 10.68 -11.60
N GLN A 255 -7.85 10.58 -11.02
CA GLN A 255 -8.15 9.57 -9.99
C GLN A 255 -9.60 9.13 -10.07
N ILE A 256 -9.83 7.88 -9.73
CA ILE A 256 -11.17 7.30 -9.59
C ILE A 256 -11.32 6.59 -8.26
N TYR A 257 -12.53 6.60 -7.73
CA TYR A 257 -12.89 5.89 -6.50
C TYR A 257 -13.77 4.69 -6.81
N ARG A 258 -13.58 3.61 -6.07
CA ARG A 258 -14.42 2.42 -6.16
C ARG A 258 -15.89 2.76 -5.89
N GLY A 259 -16.18 3.49 -4.79
CA GLY A 259 -17.54 3.66 -4.28
C GLY A 259 -18.16 2.28 -3.98
N ASP A 260 -19.40 2.09 -4.40
CA ASP A 260 -20.15 0.84 -4.20
C ASP A 260 -19.91 -0.21 -5.31
N CYS A 261 -18.92 0.00 -6.18
CA CYS A 261 -18.63 -0.93 -7.27
C CYS A 261 -17.96 -2.21 -6.77
N THR A 262 -18.32 -3.33 -7.43
CA THR A 262 -17.56 -4.59 -7.33
C THR A 262 -16.20 -4.46 -8.01
N ASP A 263 -15.32 -5.45 -7.82
CA ASP A 263 -14.01 -5.50 -8.51
C ASP A 263 -14.19 -5.44 -10.03
N SER A 264 -15.17 -6.17 -10.59
CA SER A 264 -15.50 -6.12 -12.02
C SER A 264 -16.01 -4.75 -12.46
N GLY A 265 -16.80 -4.08 -11.64
CA GLY A 265 -17.30 -2.73 -11.92
C GLY A 265 -16.17 -1.70 -11.91
N LEU A 266 -15.25 -1.79 -10.96
CA LEU A 266 -14.08 -0.91 -10.93
C LEU A 266 -13.12 -1.23 -12.08
N TYR A 267 -12.92 -2.52 -12.43
CA TYR A 267 -12.14 -2.92 -13.60
C TYR A 267 -12.66 -2.23 -14.88
N GLN A 268 -13.99 -2.25 -15.11
CA GLN A 268 -14.59 -1.60 -16.28
C GLN A 268 -14.38 -0.08 -16.23
N LYS A 269 -14.58 0.58 -15.09
CA LYS A 269 -14.31 2.02 -14.94
C LYS A 269 -12.85 2.37 -15.27
N ILE A 270 -11.89 1.55 -14.80
CA ILE A 270 -10.46 1.75 -15.11
C ILE A 270 -10.22 1.62 -16.62
N SER A 271 -10.77 0.56 -17.24
CA SER A 271 -10.62 0.29 -18.67
C SER A 271 -11.18 1.45 -19.51
N ASP A 272 -12.39 1.91 -19.20
CA ASP A 272 -13.04 3.02 -19.89
C ASP A 272 -12.23 4.32 -19.74
N THR A 273 -11.73 4.58 -18.54
CA THR A 273 -10.89 5.75 -18.25
C THR A 273 -9.62 5.72 -19.09
N LEU A 274 -8.91 4.59 -19.16
CA LEU A 274 -7.70 4.45 -19.95
C LEU A 274 -7.99 4.64 -21.45
N THR A 275 -9.12 4.11 -21.94
CA THR A 275 -9.52 4.28 -23.36
C THR A 275 -9.76 5.75 -23.69
N VAL A 276 -10.46 6.49 -22.83
CA VAL A 276 -10.69 7.93 -23.02
C VAL A 276 -9.39 8.73 -22.98
N LEU A 277 -8.48 8.38 -22.07
CA LEU A 277 -7.20 9.06 -21.92
C LEU A 277 -6.25 8.83 -23.11
N GLN A 278 -6.32 7.65 -23.75
CA GLN A 278 -5.57 7.33 -24.96
C GLN A 278 -6.18 7.96 -26.22
N ALA A 279 -7.50 8.12 -26.27
CA ALA A 279 -8.19 8.74 -27.41
C ALA A 279 -8.08 10.28 -27.43
N GLY A 280 -7.69 10.92 -26.36
CA GLY A 280 -7.51 12.36 -26.24
C GLY A 280 -6.10 12.86 -26.57
N GLU A 281 -5.23 11.96 -27.05
CA GLU A 281 -3.90 12.26 -27.61
C GLU A 281 -3.97 12.37 -29.13
#